data_ef7a8bcb51006c94e92be6d305e7e6b4
#
_entry.id   ef7a8bcb51006c94e92be6d305e7e6b4
#
_cell.length_a   1.000
_cell.length_b   1.000
_cell.length_c   1.000
_cell.angle_alpha   90.00
_cell.angle_beta   90.00
_cell.angle_gamma   90.00
#
_symmetry.space_group_name_H-M   'P 1'
#
loop_
_entity.id
_entity.type
_entity.pdbx_description
1 polymer ?
#
loop_
_entity_poly.entity_id
_entity_poly.type
_entity_poly.pdbx_seq_one_letter_code
_entity_poly.pdbx_strand_id
1 'polypeptide(L)'
;MSHASPDRPEAEVESSLMEYLFELRTRLLRGVAGLVAVLLLLLPFANRLYAWLAAPLLEKLPAGGQLIAVQVASPFFAPLKLAFFVALLATAPWLLYQAWAFVAPGLYQREKRLAMPLLVCAVLLFYAGCAFAFFVVLPSVFGFLAAVKPEGVAMMTDINAYLDFVLVIFLAFGASFQLPVA
;
A
#
# COMPACT_ATOMS: atom_id res chain seq x y z
N MET A 1 23.82 -40.83 40.01
CA MET A 1 24.44 -39.96 38.95
C MET A 1 23.36 -39.68 37.94
N SER A 2 22.75 -38.54 38.06
CA SER A 2 21.62 -38.13 37.20
C SER A 2 22.19 -37.30 36.07
N HIS A 3 22.14 -37.82 34.82
CA HIS A 3 22.47 -37.07 33.60
C HIS A 3 21.31 -36.09 33.35
N ALA A 4 21.51 -34.84 33.71
CA ALA A 4 20.71 -33.76 33.22
C ALA A 4 21.09 -33.51 31.75
N SER A 5 20.18 -33.81 30.82
CA SER A 5 20.36 -33.54 29.40
C SER A 5 20.35 -32.01 29.15
N PRO A 6 21.40 -31.42 28.53
CA PRO A 6 21.46 -30.00 28.27
C PRO A 6 20.55 -29.52 27.10
N ASP A 7 19.85 -30.42 26.40
CA ASP A 7 19.15 -30.13 25.14
C ASP A 7 17.74 -29.56 25.27
N ARG A 8 17.19 -29.38 26.50
CA ARG A 8 15.82 -28.90 26.68
C ARG A 8 15.56 -27.43 26.29
N PRO A 9 16.47 -26.49 26.64
CA PRO A 9 16.19 -25.08 26.31
C PRO A 9 16.26 -24.76 24.80
N GLU A 10 17.17 -25.45 24.08
CA GLU A 10 17.32 -25.23 22.62
C GLU A 10 16.12 -25.79 21.84
N ALA A 11 15.63 -26.97 22.20
CA ALA A 11 14.46 -27.58 21.58
C ALA A 11 13.16 -26.80 21.84
N GLU A 12 13.00 -26.16 23.00
CA GLU A 12 11.86 -25.29 23.30
C GLU A 12 11.92 -23.97 22.51
N VAL A 13 13.09 -23.40 22.32
CA VAL A 13 13.31 -22.19 21.49
C VAL A 13 13.06 -22.49 20.01
N GLU A 14 13.58 -23.62 19.50
CA GLU A 14 13.36 -24.04 18.11
C GLU A 14 11.87 -24.30 17.82
N SER A 15 11.15 -24.98 18.73
CA SER A 15 9.72 -25.24 18.58
C SER A 15 8.91 -23.94 18.56
N SER A 16 9.26 -22.99 19.43
CA SER A 16 8.63 -21.67 19.47
C SER A 16 8.87 -20.86 18.18
N LEU A 17 10.10 -20.85 17.65
CA LEU A 17 10.43 -20.18 16.40
C LEU A 17 9.69 -20.79 15.20
N MET A 18 9.61 -22.12 15.14
CA MET A 18 8.86 -22.79 14.07
C MET A 18 7.37 -22.46 14.12
N GLU A 19 6.77 -22.38 15.30
CA GLU A 19 5.37 -22.00 15.48
C GLU A 19 5.12 -20.54 14.98
N TYR A 20 6.00 -19.59 15.33
CA TYR A 20 5.95 -18.22 14.81
C TYR A 20 6.07 -18.16 13.28
N LEU A 21 6.94 -18.95 12.68
CA LEU A 21 7.10 -19.01 11.23
C LEU A 21 5.86 -19.58 10.53
N PHE A 22 5.24 -20.60 11.10
CA PHE A 22 3.98 -21.15 10.58
C PHE A 22 2.83 -20.14 10.69
N GLU A 23 2.75 -19.40 11.80
CA GLU A 23 1.76 -18.34 11.98
C GLU A 23 1.97 -17.21 10.96
N LEU A 24 3.21 -16.73 10.80
CA LEU A 24 3.58 -15.72 9.82
C LEU A 24 3.17 -16.13 8.40
N ARG A 25 3.54 -17.36 8.00
CA ARG A 25 3.15 -17.91 6.70
C ARG A 25 1.64 -17.91 6.49
N THR A 26 0.91 -18.39 7.49
CA THR A 26 -0.56 -18.50 7.40
C THR A 26 -1.22 -17.13 7.29
N ARG A 27 -0.75 -16.14 8.05
CA ARG A 27 -1.27 -14.77 8.01
C ARG A 27 -0.91 -14.06 6.71
N LEU A 28 0.32 -14.26 6.23
CA LEU A 28 0.75 -13.73 4.94
C LEU A 28 -0.09 -14.30 3.79
N LEU A 29 -0.32 -15.61 3.78
CA LEU A 29 -1.16 -16.26 2.77
C LEU A 29 -2.61 -15.76 2.82
N ARG A 30 -3.18 -15.55 4.01
CA ARG A 30 -4.52 -14.97 4.16
C ARG A 30 -4.57 -13.51 3.67
N GLY A 31 -3.53 -12.72 3.97
CA GLY A 31 -3.40 -11.35 3.48
C GLY A 31 -3.36 -11.29 1.96
N VAL A 32 -2.48 -12.08 1.37
CA VAL A 32 -2.34 -12.18 -0.10
C VAL A 32 -3.62 -12.71 -0.76
N ALA A 33 -4.25 -13.73 -0.19
CA ALA A 33 -5.51 -14.28 -0.71
C ALA A 33 -6.63 -13.22 -0.72
N GLY A 34 -6.74 -12.41 0.35
CA GLY A 34 -7.68 -11.29 0.41
C GLY A 34 -7.39 -10.24 -0.66
N LEU A 35 -6.11 -9.85 -0.84
CA LEU A 35 -5.70 -8.91 -1.87
C LEU A 35 -6.02 -9.44 -3.29
N VAL A 36 -5.68 -10.69 -3.57
CA VAL A 36 -5.95 -11.32 -4.88
C VAL A 36 -7.46 -11.41 -5.13
N ALA A 37 -8.26 -11.76 -4.14
CA ALA A 37 -9.72 -11.84 -4.28
C ALA A 37 -10.31 -10.46 -4.67
N VAL A 38 -9.90 -9.40 -3.98
CA VAL A 38 -10.36 -8.03 -4.30
C VAL A 38 -9.82 -7.56 -5.64
N LEU A 39 -8.57 -7.89 -5.98
CA LEU A 39 -8.00 -7.58 -7.30
C LEU A 39 -8.80 -8.24 -8.42
N LEU A 40 -9.11 -9.54 -8.32
CA LEU A 40 -9.91 -10.25 -9.31
C LEU A 40 -11.31 -9.64 -9.47
N LEU A 41 -11.90 -9.17 -8.37
CA LEU A 41 -13.18 -8.45 -8.41
C LEU A 41 -13.08 -7.09 -9.12
N LEU A 42 -11.95 -6.40 -8.99
CA LEU A 42 -11.74 -5.07 -9.58
C LEU A 42 -11.27 -5.11 -11.04
N LEU A 43 -10.66 -6.22 -11.50
CA LEU A 43 -10.16 -6.34 -12.87
C LEU A 43 -11.17 -5.94 -13.96
N PRO A 44 -12.43 -6.41 -13.93
CA PRO A 44 -13.41 -6.03 -14.96
C PRO A 44 -13.75 -4.52 -14.93
N PHE A 45 -13.45 -3.84 -13.84
CA PHE A 45 -13.68 -2.40 -13.67
C PHE A 45 -12.42 -1.54 -13.87
N ALA A 46 -11.27 -2.16 -14.19
CA ALA A 46 -9.97 -1.48 -14.26
C ALA A 46 -9.99 -0.25 -15.19
N ASN A 47 -10.60 -0.35 -16.37
CA ASN A 47 -10.71 0.77 -17.31
C ASN A 47 -11.62 1.91 -16.78
N ARG A 48 -12.68 1.59 -16.04
CA ARG A 48 -13.55 2.60 -15.43
C ARG A 48 -12.86 3.31 -14.28
N LEU A 49 -12.15 2.55 -13.44
CA LEU A 49 -11.31 3.08 -12.37
C LEU A 49 -10.25 4.04 -12.92
N TYR A 50 -9.60 3.63 -14.01
CA TYR A 50 -8.62 4.46 -14.69
C TYR A 50 -9.22 5.77 -15.19
N ALA A 51 -10.34 5.71 -15.91
CA ALA A 51 -11.03 6.89 -16.44
C ALA A 51 -11.46 7.84 -15.30
N TRP A 52 -11.94 7.30 -14.19
CA TRP A 52 -12.37 8.11 -13.04
C TRP A 52 -11.19 8.79 -12.33
N LEU A 53 -10.06 8.12 -12.20
CA LEU A 53 -8.86 8.70 -11.58
C LEU A 53 -8.12 9.66 -12.51
N ALA A 54 -8.16 9.41 -13.82
CA ALA A 54 -7.51 10.26 -14.82
C ALA A 54 -8.29 11.57 -15.06
N ALA A 55 -9.60 11.57 -14.88
CA ALA A 55 -10.46 12.75 -15.14
C ALA A 55 -9.99 14.03 -14.40
N PRO A 56 -9.83 14.05 -13.05
CA PRO A 56 -9.40 15.25 -12.34
C PRO A 56 -7.96 15.66 -12.66
N LEU A 57 -7.15 14.71 -13.14
CA LEU A 57 -5.81 14.98 -13.60
C LEU A 57 -5.79 15.67 -14.96
N LEU A 58 -6.58 15.15 -15.92
CA LEU A 58 -6.70 15.73 -17.25
C LEU A 58 -7.20 17.19 -17.17
N GLU A 59 -8.07 17.51 -16.21
CA GLU A 59 -8.54 18.87 -15.95
C GLU A 59 -7.44 19.82 -15.44
N LYS A 60 -6.41 19.29 -14.77
CA LYS A 60 -5.31 20.08 -14.22
C LYS A 60 -4.08 20.16 -15.12
N LEU A 61 -4.06 19.44 -16.23
CA LEU A 61 -3.00 19.55 -17.22
C LEU A 61 -3.04 20.95 -17.86
N PRO A 62 -1.85 21.60 -18.07
CA PRO A 62 -1.79 22.85 -18.81
C PRO A 62 -2.44 22.73 -20.19
N ALA A 63 -3.00 23.82 -20.70
CA ALA A 63 -3.62 23.85 -22.02
C ALA A 63 -2.69 23.23 -23.09
N GLY A 64 -3.15 22.14 -23.72
CA GLY A 64 -2.35 21.36 -24.67
C GLY A 64 -1.55 20.19 -24.09
N GLY A 65 -1.60 19.96 -22.76
CA GLY A 65 -1.02 18.76 -22.14
C GLY A 65 -1.88 17.53 -22.45
N GLN A 66 -1.24 16.48 -22.92
CA GLN A 66 -1.88 15.18 -23.18
C GLN A 66 -1.09 14.08 -22.47
N LEU A 67 -1.83 13.08 -21.99
CA LEU A 67 -1.20 11.83 -21.56
C LEU A 67 -0.91 10.99 -22.80
N ILE A 68 0.35 10.62 -22.97
CA ILE A 68 0.82 9.78 -24.08
C ILE A 68 1.19 8.40 -23.57
N ALA A 69 0.95 7.40 -24.38
CA ALA A 69 1.45 6.04 -24.14
C ALA A 69 2.75 5.87 -24.95
N VAL A 70 3.89 5.98 -24.29
CA VAL A 70 5.21 5.83 -24.94
C VAL A 70 5.49 4.37 -25.26
N GLN A 71 5.09 3.47 -24.39
CA GLN A 71 5.26 2.03 -24.59
C GLN A 71 3.98 1.42 -25.14
N VAL A 72 4.11 0.50 -26.09
CA VAL A 72 2.96 -0.20 -26.74
C VAL A 72 2.07 -0.91 -25.72
N ALA A 73 2.63 -1.42 -24.65
CA ALA A 73 1.91 -2.13 -23.59
C ALA A 73 1.31 -1.22 -22.50
N SER A 74 1.64 0.08 -22.49
CA SER A 74 1.16 1.04 -21.49
C SER A 74 -0.36 1.09 -21.34
N PRO A 75 -1.16 1.11 -22.41
CA PRO A 75 -2.62 1.18 -22.28
C PRO A 75 -3.23 -0.04 -21.58
N PHE A 76 -2.54 -1.18 -21.62
CA PHE A 76 -2.96 -2.40 -20.93
C PHE A 76 -2.49 -2.41 -19.46
N PHE A 77 -1.21 -2.09 -19.22
CA PHE A 77 -0.64 -2.19 -17.87
C PHE A 77 -1.07 -1.04 -16.95
N ALA A 78 -1.34 0.14 -17.48
CA ALA A 78 -1.74 1.28 -16.65
C ALA A 78 -3.05 1.03 -15.89
N PRO A 79 -4.17 0.60 -16.51
CA PRO A 79 -5.38 0.24 -15.78
C PRO A 79 -5.18 -0.92 -14.81
N LEU A 80 -4.32 -1.89 -15.16
CA LEU A 80 -4.03 -3.04 -14.30
C LEU A 80 -3.26 -2.64 -13.03
N LYS A 81 -2.22 -1.81 -13.17
CA LYS A 81 -1.48 -1.24 -12.04
C LYS A 81 -2.41 -0.47 -11.10
N LEU A 82 -3.30 0.34 -11.68
CA LEU A 82 -4.27 1.09 -10.89
C LEU A 82 -5.25 0.17 -10.17
N ALA A 83 -5.78 -0.85 -10.83
CA ALA A 83 -6.67 -1.83 -10.20
C ALA A 83 -5.97 -2.56 -9.04
N PHE A 84 -4.70 -2.93 -9.21
CA PHE A 84 -3.89 -3.52 -8.14
C PHE A 84 -3.73 -2.56 -6.96
N PHE A 85 -3.47 -1.29 -7.23
CA PHE A 85 -3.30 -0.28 -6.19
C PHE A 85 -4.62 -0.04 -5.43
N VAL A 86 -5.74 0.10 -6.13
CA VAL A 86 -7.05 0.24 -5.50
C VAL A 86 -7.41 -1.01 -4.69
N ALA A 87 -7.06 -2.21 -5.19
CA ALA A 87 -7.21 -3.44 -4.42
C ALA A 87 -6.37 -3.40 -3.13
N LEU A 88 -5.12 -2.92 -3.21
CA LEU A 88 -4.24 -2.76 -2.05
C LEU A 88 -4.84 -1.78 -1.02
N LEU A 89 -5.32 -0.62 -1.48
CA LEU A 89 -6.00 0.35 -0.60
C LEU A 89 -7.26 -0.24 0.04
N ALA A 90 -8.10 -0.92 -0.73
CA ALA A 90 -9.32 -1.54 -0.22
C ALA A 90 -9.05 -2.67 0.78
N THR A 91 -7.96 -3.41 0.60
CA THR A 91 -7.54 -4.49 1.52
C THR A 91 -6.62 -4.01 2.64
N ALA A 92 -6.19 -2.76 2.65
CA ALA A 92 -5.31 -2.22 3.68
C ALA A 92 -5.79 -2.49 5.12
N PRO A 93 -7.08 -2.31 5.50
CA PRO A 93 -7.56 -2.65 6.83
C PRO A 93 -7.37 -4.13 7.18
N TRP A 94 -7.60 -5.01 6.20
CA TRP A 94 -7.40 -6.44 6.36
C TRP A 94 -5.92 -6.81 6.51
N LEU A 95 -5.05 -6.20 5.70
CA LEU A 95 -3.59 -6.41 5.77
C LEU A 95 -3.03 -5.91 7.09
N LEU A 96 -3.44 -4.72 7.54
CA LEU A 96 -3.07 -4.17 8.84
C LEU A 96 -3.57 -5.06 9.98
N TYR A 97 -4.80 -5.57 9.91
CA TYR A 97 -5.31 -6.53 10.88
C TYR A 97 -4.46 -7.80 10.94
N GLN A 98 -4.06 -8.38 9.79
CA GLN A 98 -3.20 -9.56 9.76
C GLN A 98 -1.81 -9.28 10.36
N ALA A 99 -1.23 -8.11 10.07
CA ALA A 99 0.04 -7.68 10.63
C ALA A 99 -0.06 -7.50 12.16
N TRP A 100 -1.07 -6.78 12.65
CA TRP A 100 -1.30 -6.60 14.08
C TRP A 100 -1.63 -7.90 14.81
N ALA A 101 -2.40 -8.78 14.21
CA ALA A 101 -2.72 -10.08 14.78
C ALA A 101 -1.48 -11.01 14.89
N PHE A 102 -0.45 -10.79 14.05
CA PHE A 102 0.83 -11.47 14.18
C PHE A 102 1.64 -10.95 15.38
N VAL A 103 1.61 -9.64 15.63
CA VAL A 103 2.32 -9.00 16.74
C VAL A 103 1.61 -9.23 18.09
N ALA A 104 0.29 -9.36 18.08
CA ALA A 104 -0.56 -9.46 19.27
C ALA A 104 -0.19 -10.60 20.25
N PRO A 105 0.27 -11.81 19.83
CA PRO A 105 0.69 -12.85 20.78
C PRO A 105 1.89 -12.45 21.63
N GLY A 106 2.79 -11.58 21.11
CA GLY A 106 3.96 -11.06 21.82
C GLY A 106 3.64 -9.98 22.86
N LEU A 107 2.41 -9.42 22.87
CA LEU A 107 2.02 -8.36 23.79
C LEU A 107 1.52 -8.98 25.13
N TYR A 108 1.84 -8.28 26.27
CA TYR A 108 1.31 -8.61 27.58
C TYR A 108 -0.23 -8.56 27.61
N GLN A 109 -0.87 -9.34 28.48
CA GLN A 109 -2.33 -9.44 28.54
C GLN A 109 -3.06 -8.10 28.76
N ARG A 110 -2.40 -7.13 29.40
CA ARG A 110 -2.93 -5.75 29.57
C ARG A 110 -2.92 -4.95 28.26
N GLU A 111 -1.98 -5.22 27.37
CA GLU A 111 -1.79 -4.51 26.10
C GLU A 111 -2.71 -5.04 25.00
N LYS A 112 -3.17 -6.31 25.11
CA LYS A 112 -4.15 -6.88 24.17
C LYS A 112 -5.45 -6.07 24.10
N ARG A 113 -5.81 -5.38 25.17
CA ARG A 113 -7.00 -4.52 25.22
C ARG A 113 -6.81 -3.24 24.39
N LEU A 114 -5.57 -2.81 24.18
CA LEU A 114 -5.21 -1.65 23.37
C LEU A 114 -5.00 -2.01 21.89
N ALA A 115 -4.85 -3.28 21.54
CA ALA A 115 -4.60 -3.71 20.17
C ALA A 115 -5.73 -3.30 19.20
N MET A 116 -6.98 -3.35 19.64
CA MET A 116 -8.12 -2.95 18.81
C MET A 116 -8.17 -1.44 18.53
N PRO A 117 -8.10 -0.55 19.53
CA PRO A 117 -8.02 0.89 19.27
C PRO A 117 -6.75 1.29 18.46
N LEU A 118 -5.62 0.64 18.69
CA LEU A 118 -4.41 0.87 17.90
C LEU A 118 -4.59 0.46 16.45
N LEU A 119 -5.24 -0.68 16.17
CA LEU A 119 -5.58 -1.09 14.82
C LEU A 119 -6.49 -0.07 14.12
N VAL A 120 -7.51 0.43 14.81
CA VAL A 120 -8.40 1.46 14.25
C VAL A 120 -7.61 2.74 13.95
N CYS A 121 -6.74 3.17 14.86
CA CYS A 121 -5.84 4.31 14.62
C CYS A 121 -4.93 4.06 13.42
N ALA A 122 -4.33 2.87 13.30
CA ALA A 122 -3.48 2.51 12.18
C ALA A 122 -4.23 2.63 10.84
N VAL A 123 -5.44 2.07 10.75
CA VAL A 123 -6.27 2.16 9.54
C VAL A 123 -6.62 3.62 9.22
N LEU A 124 -7.02 4.41 10.21
CA LEU A 124 -7.35 5.81 10.01
C LEU A 124 -6.12 6.63 9.56
N LEU A 125 -4.96 6.42 10.20
CA LEU A 125 -3.72 7.09 9.82
C LEU A 125 -3.28 6.71 8.40
N PHE A 126 -3.42 5.45 8.02
CA PHE A 126 -3.10 5.01 6.66
C PHE A 126 -3.92 5.78 5.62
N TYR A 127 -5.24 5.84 5.79
CA TYR A 127 -6.09 6.59 4.87
C TYR A 127 -5.89 8.10 4.96
N ALA A 128 -5.58 8.63 6.15
CA ALA A 128 -5.20 10.04 6.30
C ALA A 128 -3.90 10.35 5.55
N GLY A 129 -2.89 9.46 5.58
CA GLY A 129 -1.66 9.57 4.80
C GLY A 129 -1.92 9.57 3.29
N CYS A 130 -2.78 8.66 2.82
CA CYS A 130 -3.21 8.63 1.43
C CYS A 130 -3.99 9.90 1.02
N ALA A 131 -4.90 10.37 1.86
CA ALA A 131 -5.64 11.61 1.62
C ALA A 131 -4.70 12.83 1.60
N PHE A 132 -3.75 12.90 2.52
CA PHE A 132 -2.73 13.94 2.52
C PHE A 132 -1.88 13.93 1.24
N ALA A 133 -1.47 12.74 0.79
CA ALA A 133 -0.77 12.58 -0.48
C ALA A 133 -1.60 13.13 -1.66
N PHE A 134 -2.89 12.79 -1.72
CA PHE A 134 -3.77 13.20 -2.80
C PHE A 134 -4.09 14.70 -2.80
N PHE A 135 -4.45 15.28 -1.65
CA PHE A 135 -4.94 16.66 -1.57
C PHE A 135 -3.83 17.70 -1.42
N VAL A 136 -2.69 17.33 -0.84
CA VAL A 136 -1.61 18.27 -0.51
C VAL A 136 -0.36 18.00 -1.35
N VAL A 137 0.17 16.78 -1.31
CA VAL A 137 1.46 16.46 -1.91
C VAL A 137 1.41 16.51 -3.43
N LEU A 138 0.47 15.79 -4.05
CA LEU A 138 0.36 15.73 -5.51
C LEU A 138 0.13 17.11 -6.15
N PRO A 139 -0.84 17.94 -5.67
CA PRO A 139 -1.01 19.27 -6.22
C PRO A 139 0.21 20.17 -6.05
N SER A 140 0.92 20.06 -4.91
CA SER A 140 2.13 20.86 -4.65
C SER A 140 3.28 20.46 -5.57
N VAL A 141 3.50 19.16 -5.75
CA VAL A 141 4.57 18.65 -6.63
C VAL A 141 4.27 19.00 -8.09
N PHE A 142 3.04 18.80 -8.58
CA PHE A 142 2.69 19.15 -9.95
C PHE A 142 2.67 20.65 -10.18
N GLY A 143 2.24 21.45 -9.19
CA GLY A 143 2.34 22.90 -9.24
C GLY A 143 3.79 23.37 -9.36
N PHE A 144 4.70 22.78 -8.58
CA PHE A 144 6.12 23.05 -8.67
C PHE A 144 6.72 22.66 -10.04
N LEU A 145 6.44 21.45 -10.51
CA LEU A 145 6.92 20.98 -11.81
C LEU A 145 6.43 21.86 -12.97
N ALA A 146 5.18 22.32 -12.91
CA ALA A 146 4.62 23.23 -13.88
C ALA A 146 5.30 24.63 -13.85
N ALA A 147 5.68 25.10 -12.66
CA ALA A 147 6.33 26.40 -12.48
C ALA A 147 7.80 26.40 -12.96
N VAL A 148 8.51 25.29 -12.80
CA VAL A 148 9.95 25.15 -13.19
C VAL A 148 10.10 24.81 -14.67
N LYS A 149 9.00 24.55 -15.38
CA LYS A 149 9.01 24.21 -16.80
C LYS A 149 9.70 25.30 -17.64
N PRO A 150 10.75 24.96 -18.45
CA PRO A 150 11.36 25.90 -19.39
C PRO A 150 10.36 26.38 -20.46
N GLU A 151 10.49 27.63 -20.89
CA GLU A 151 9.68 28.18 -21.98
C GLU A 151 9.88 27.36 -23.28
N GLY A 152 8.79 27.05 -23.97
CA GLY A 152 8.82 26.29 -25.23
C GLY A 152 8.80 24.76 -25.10
N VAL A 153 8.82 24.18 -23.87
CA VAL A 153 8.70 22.74 -23.68
C VAL A 153 7.25 22.34 -23.48
N ALA A 154 6.69 21.51 -24.38
CA ALA A 154 5.38 20.88 -24.18
C ALA A 154 5.50 19.73 -23.15
N MET A 155 4.67 19.76 -22.11
CA MET A 155 4.57 18.62 -21.19
C MET A 155 3.73 17.51 -21.83
N MET A 156 4.40 16.49 -22.36
CA MET A 156 3.79 15.24 -22.76
C MET A 156 4.15 14.18 -21.71
N THR A 157 3.24 13.90 -20.80
CA THR A 157 3.50 12.99 -19.68
C THR A 157 3.15 11.56 -20.07
N ASP A 158 4.11 10.64 -19.94
CA ASP A 158 3.85 9.21 -20.12
C ASP A 158 2.93 8.70 -19.02
N ILE A 159 1.88 7.99 -19.43
CA ILE A 159 0.82 7.48 -18.57
C ILE A 159 1.35 6.53 -17.48
N ASN A 160 2.33 5.68 -17.81
CA ASN A 160 2.93 4.77 -16.86
C ASN A 160 3.82 5.48 -15.84
N ALA A 161 4.68 6.39 -16.33
CA ALA A 161 5.57 7.16 -15.46
C ALA A 161 4.77 8.01 -14.47
N TYR A 162 3.67 8.60 -14.93
CA TYR A 162 2.75 9.35 -14.08
C TYR A 162 2.14 8.46 -12.99
N LEU A 163 1.56 7.32 -13.39
CA LEU A 163 0.96 6.39 -12.43
C LEU A 163 1.99 5.87 -11.43
N ASP A 164 3.16 5.45 -11.89
CA ASP A 164 4.22 4.94 -11.00
C ASP A 164 4.62 6.00 -9.96
N PHE A 165 4.75 7.26 -10.37
CA PHE A 165 5.05 8.38 -9.48
C PHE A 165 3.94 8.58 -8.44
N VAL A 166 2.68 8.63 -8.87
CA VAL A 166 1.52 8.80 -7.98
C VAL A 166 1.42 7.64 -6.99
N LEU A 167 1.55 6.39 -7.46
CA LEU A 167 1.46 5.21 -6.61
C LEU A 167 2.56 5.16 -5.56
N VAL A 168 3.79 5.52 -5.93
CA VAL A 168 4.93 5.60 -4.99
C VAL A 168 4.67 6.64 -3.91
N ILE A 169 4.15 7.83 -4.26
CA ILE A 169 3.82 8.88 -3.29
C ILE A 169 2.74 8.38 -2.33
N PHE A 170 1.67 7.77 -2.83
CA PHE A 170 0.61 7.23 -1.96
C PHE A 170 1.14 6.18 -0.99
N LEU A 171 1.94 5.24 -1.47
CA LEU A 171 2.52 4.20 -0.62
C LEU A 171 3.50 4.79 0.41
N ALA A 172 4.34 5.73 -0.01
CA ALA A 172 5.30 6.38 0.87
C ALA A 172 4.60 7.13 2.01
N PHE A 173 3.59 7.94 1.71
CA PHE A 173 2.84 8.68 2.73
C PHE A 173 1.94 7.77 3.56
N GLY A 174 1.24 6.80 2.94
CA GLY A 174 0.45 5.81 3.66
C GLY A 174 1.31 5.01 4.65
N ALA A 175 2.50 4.57 4.25
CA ALA A 175 3.44 3.88 5.12
C ALA A 175 4.05 4.80 6.19
N SER A 176 4.42 6.04 5.83
CA SER A 176 5.00 7.01 6.78
C SER A 176 4.04 7.36 7.91
N PHE A 177 2.75 7.44 7.64
CA PHE A 177 1.74 7.68 8.65
C PHE A 177 1.50 6.47 9.58
N GLN A 178 2.07 5.30 9.27
CA GLN A 178 2.06 4.15 10.20
C GLN A 178 3.14 4.27 11.29
N LEU A 179 4.21 5.06 11.09
CA LEU A 179 5.30 5.20 12.05
C LEU A 179 4.86 5.57 13.47
N PRO A 180 3.85 6.48 13.68
CA PRO A 180 3.41 6.82 15.03
C PRO A 180 2.71 5.68 15.77
N VAL A 181 2.27 4.63 15.06
CA VAL A 181 1.50 3.50 15.61
C VAL A 181 2.36 2.23 15.72
N ALA A 182 3.47 2.18 14.98
CA ALA A 182 4.42 1.06 15.01
C ALA A 182 5.42 1.22 16.16
#